data_e4590d594887a4b9270e79852d52fc3c
#
_entry.id   e4590d594887a4b9270e79852d52fc3c
#
_cell.length_a   1.000
_cell.length_b   1.000
_cell.length_c   1.000
_cell.angle_alpha   90.00
_cell.angle_beta   90.00
_cell.angle_gamma   90.00
#
_symmetry.space_group_name_H-M   'P 1'
#
loop_
_entity.id
_entity.type
_entity.pdbx_description
1 polymer ?
#
loop_
_entity_poly.entity_id
_entity_poly.type
_entity_poly.pdbx_seq_one_letter_code
_entity_poly.pdbx_strand_id
1 'polypeptide(L)'
;MPIHKKSTAPSFFDVQTHTNYTFINNTLSAHAKKPKIVSILCPPLSYFTHLTLEIQKESMQSPHISSLLFALAYQQSALDEPPYTYELYFTSRAHLFDEQKCMCECFFYHKTKCTQDFSLPKTHIITCDIFLPCALSALNIQENFIAYIESYLCYFQKGMLKEILPCKKNQHTSLEQIHLPSAESNQDELYTLINAHIIYLQEAYHQHFTHIYYLMQEHNALISLLKAKEDNSFYISAPHINNQTLHIAPLSHICEQTRHMDLKDFRAILALHYALIASQDALPNFAPKPHPHKKLYYALAFICAMFMCIIPLSLFVYNHTLQRNITELNAQSEALFIQAESPTTQSLTHDTLQSLAYKQEQLVRNLEELYLWQQNYNQRYMFVQEILNARANSINYEDISFYFSPNMFLASLQVSAQSQVHISTLLAHFHTNAQVFLQDSIIEDKESAESPRFYAHIIVVRYAI
;
A
#
# COMPACT_ATOMS: atom_id res chain seq x y z
N MET A 1 -30.23 -5.72 -16.33
CA MET A 1 -30.54 -6.71 -15.27
C MET A 1 -29.70 -6.37 -14.05
N PRO A 2 -30.28 -6.00 -12.91
CA PRO A 2 -29.52 -5.78 -11.69
C PRO A 2 -29.10 -7.15 -11.14
N ILE A 3 -27.80 -7.37 -11.10
CA ILE A 3 -27.20 -8.53 -10.42
C ILE A 3 -27.51 -8.33 -8.92
N HIS A 4 -28.48 -9.04 -8.39
CA HIS A 4 -28.67 -9.17 -6.95
C HIS A 4 -27.37 -9.74 -6.36
N LYS A 5 -26.52 -8.87 -5.80
CA LYS A 5 -25.48 -9.30 -4.88
C LYS A 5 -26.21 -10.01 -3.73
N LYS A 6 -26.11 -11.35 -3.68
CA LYS A 6 -26.48 -12.10 -2.48
C LYS A 6 -25.72 -11.48 -1.33
N SER A 7 -26.40 -10.79 -0.45
CA SER A 7 -25.84 -10.31 0.81
C SER A 7 -25.42 -11.57 1.58
N THR A 8 -24.15 -11.89 1.53
CA THR A 8 -23.59 -12.95 2.39
C THR A 8 -23.63 -12.42 3.81
N ALA A 9 -24.18 -13.20 4.72
CA ALA A 9 -24.19 -12.86 6.14
C ALA A 9 -22.76 -12.50 6.60
N PRO A 10 -22.60 -11.47 7.46
CA PRO A 10 -21.30 -11.11 7.98
C PRO A 10 -20.67 -12.29 8.72
N SER A 11 -19.37 -12.46 8.56
CA SER A 11 -18.62 -13.55 9.18
C SER A 11 -17.33 -13.04 9.80
N PHE A 12 -16.97 -13.58 10.95
CA PHE A 12 -15.77 -13.30 11.70
C PHE A 12 -14.96 -14.58 11.88
N PHE A 13 -13.68 -14.53 11.56
CA PHE A 13 -12.76 -15.63 11.82
C PHE A 13 -11.80 -15.26 12.94
N ASP A 14 -11.94 -15.94 14.06
CA ASP A 14 -11.03 -15.83 15.18
C ASP A 14 -9.78 -16.66 14.91
N VAL A 15 -8.66 -15.97 14.73
CA VAL A 15 -7.36 -16.59 14.41
C VAL A 15 -6.82 -17.39 15.59
N GLN A 16 -7.10 -16.97 16.82
CA GLN A 16 -6.57 -17.61 18.04
C GLN A 16 -7.25 -18.95 18.31
N THR A 17 -8.58 -18.99 18.17
CA THR A 17 -9.38 -20.20 18.44
C THR A 17 -9.65 -21.04 17.20
N HIS A 18 -9.24 -20.56 16.01
CA HIS A 18 -9.58 -21.13 14.70
C HIS A 18 -11.08 -21.34 14.48
N THR A 19 -11.91 -20.49 15.10
CA THR A 19 -13.36 -20.56 15.02
C THR A 19 -13.90 -19.52 14.07
N ASN A 20 -14.84 -19.94 13.21
CA ASN A 20 -15.57 -19.03 12.31
C ASN A 20 -16.95 -18.76 12.89
N TYR A 21 -17.25 -17.50 13.16
CA TYR A 21 -18.54 -17.03 13.65
C TYR A 21 -19.32 -16.40 12.51
N THR A 22 -20.61 -16.72 12.45
CA THR A 22 -21.56 -16.16 11.48
C THR A 22 -22.81 -15.69 12.19
N PHE A 23 -23.38 -14.59 11.72
CA PHE A 23 -24.61 -14.04 12.28
C PHE A 23 -25.77 -14.33 11.31
N ILE A 24 -26.63 -15.29 11.66
CA ILE A 24 -27.73 -15.73 10.83
C ILE A 24 -29.05 -15.61 11.65
N ASN A 25 -30.02 -14.90 11.12
CA ASN A 25 -31.32 -14.69 11.77
C ASN A 25 -31.21 -14.22 13.24
N ASN A 26 -30.32 -13.26 13.50
CA ASN A 26 -30.05 -12.72 14.83
C ASN A 26 -29.48 -13.74 15.84
N THR A 27 -28.96 -14.86 15.38
CA THR A 27 -28.26 -15.85 16.20
C THR A 27 -26.81 -15.98 15.79
N LEU A 28 -25.91 -16.00 16.77
CA LEU A 28 -24.51 -16.28 16.56
C LEU A 28 -24.30 -17.79 16.42
N SER A 29 -23.63 -18.21 15.37
CA SER A 29 -23.28 -19.60 15.12
C SER A 29 -21.77 -19.74 14.96
N ALA A 30 -21.18 -20.66 15.70
CA ALA A 30 -19.75 -20.94 15.67
C ALA A 30 -19.47 -22.22 14.86
N HIS A 31 -18.48 -22.16 13.96
CA HIS A 31 -18.10 -23.29 13.11
C HIS A 31 -16.59 -23.50 13.15
N ALA A 32 -16.15 -24.73 13.36
CA ALA A 32 -14.72 -25.09 13.35
C ALA A 32 -14.10 -25.10 11.94
N LYS A 33 -14.92 -25.00 10.87
CA LYS A 33 -14.44 -25.04 9.50
C LYS A 33 -13.93 -23.67 9.07
N LYS A 34 -12.67 -23.62 8.60
CA LYS A 34 -12.06 -22.42 8.05
C LYS A 34 -12.80 -21.96 6.79
N PRO A 35 -13.34 -20.74 6.73
CA PRO A 35 -13.98 -20.21 5.54
C PRO A 35 -12.93 -19.77 4.50
N LYS A 36 -13.34 -19.71 3.22
CA LYS A 36 -12.47 -19.14 2.16
C LYS A 36 -12.44 -17.62 2.20
N ILE A 37 -13.53 -17.00 2.61
CA ILE A 37 -13.72 -15.54 2.67
C ILE A 37 -14.45 -15.24 3.98
N VAL A 38 -13.99 -14.20 4.68
CA VAL A 38 -14.63 -13.66 5.88
C VAL A 38 -14.83 -12.17 5.75
N SER A 39 -15.77 -11.61 6.50
CA SER A 39 -16.01 -10.17 6.53
C SER A 39 -14.95 -9.44 7.33
N ILE A 40 -14.56 -10.00 8.47
CA ILE A 40 -13.58 -9.41 9.39
C ILE A 40 -12.63 -10.45 9.98
N LEU A 41 -11.41 -10.04 10.18
CA LEU A 41 -10.32 -10.78 10.80
C LEU A 41 -9.70 -9.91 11.90
N CYS A 42 -9.48 -10.50 13.07
CA CYS A 42 -8.76 -9.87 14.18
C CYS A 42 -7.51 -10.71 14.51
N PRO A 43 -6.35 -10.41 13.91
CA PRO A 43 -5.10 -11.01 14.31
C PRO A 43 -4.75 -10.63 15.75
N PRO A 44 -3.96 -11.45 16.46
CA PRO A 44 -3.41 -11.10 17.79
C PRO A 44 -2.65 -9.77 17.75
N LEU A 45 -2.66 -9.03 18.84
CA LEU A 45 -2.01 -7.72 18.93
C LEU A 45 -0.49 -7.78 18.73
N SER A 46 0.13 -8.94 18.92
CA SER A 46 1.55 -9.18 18.62
C SER A 46 1.95 -8.98 17.16
N TYR A 47 0.98 -8.91 16.25
CA TYR A 47 1.19 -8.57 14.83
C TYR A 47 1.00 -7.08 14.54
N PHE A 48 0.83 -6.28 15.57
CA PHE A 48 0.74 -4.84 15.45
C PHE A 48 1.84 -4.18 16.27
N THR A 49 2.45 -3.15 15.71
CA THR A 49 3.33 -2.26 16.47
C THR A 49 2.61 -0.94 16.64
N HIS A 50 2.48 -0.51 17.87
CA HIS A 50 1.88 0.77 18.23
C HIS A 50 2.96 1.75 18.68
N LEU A 51 2.80 2.98 18.21
CA LEU A 51 3.68 4.06 18.63
C LEU A 51 2.92 5.40 18.58
N THR A 52 3.26 6.31 19.46
CA THR A 52 2.71 7.65 19.54
C THR A 52 3.72 8.66 18.99
N LEU A 53 3.31 9.48 18.03
CA LEU A 53 4.11 10.55 17.43
C LEU A 53 3.55 11.91 17.81
N GLU A 54 4.44 12.85 18.07
CA GLU A 54 4.13 14.26 18.22
C GLU A 54 4.41 14.99 16.91
N ILE A 55 3.42 15.65 16.33
CA ILE A 55 3.51 16.28 15.01
C ILE A 55 2.92 17.67 15.04
N GLN A 56 3.50 18.59 14.27
CA GLN A 56 2.96 19.93 14.09
C GLN A 56 1.57 19.87 13.44
N LYS A 57 0.62 20.63 13.97
CA LYS A 57 -0.78 20.67 13.51
C LYS A 57 -0.91 21.06 12.05
N GLU A 58 -0.03 21.93 11.57
CA GLU A 58 0.03 22.35 10.17
C GLU A 58 0.34 21.16 9.24
N SER A 59 1.24 20.27 9.66
CA SER A 59 1.60 19.09 8.89
C SER A 59 0.43 18.12 8.71
N MET A 60 -0.55 18.12 9.63
CA MET A 60 -1.75 17.28 9.54
C MET A 60 -2.67 17.67 8.38
N GLN A 61 -2.56 18.89 7.86
CA GLN A 61 -3.35 19.36 6.71
C GLN A 61 -2.71 18.98 5.37
N SER A 62 -1.51 18.43 5.38
CA SER A 62 -0.81 18.02 4.15
C SER A 62 -1.54 16.86 3.45
N PRO A 63 -1.71 16.89 2.12
CA PRO A 63 -2.24 15.77 1.36
C PRO A 63 -1.36 14.51 1.45
N HIS A 64 -0.10 14.67 1.85
CA HIS A 64 0.88 13.59 2.01
C HIS A 64 1.07 13.14 3.46
N ILE A 65 0.19 13.54 4.37
CA ILE A 65 0.32 13.23 5.81
C ILE A 65 0.49 11.73 6.09
N SER A 66 -0.23 10.86 5.38
CA SER A 66 -0.10 9.41 5.57
C SER A 66 1.30 8.89 5.26
N SER A 67 1.93 9.41 4.20
CA SER A 67 3.30 9.03 3.82
C SER A 67 4.33 9.60 4.79
N LEU A 68 4.14 10.82 5.25
CA LEU A 68 5.00 11.46 6.27
C LEU A 68 4.93 10.69 7.58
N LEU A 69 3.72 10.41 8.07
CA LEU A 69 3.52 9.62 9.30
C LEU A 69 4.11 8.23 9.18
N PHE A 70 3.94 7.59 8.01
CA PHE A 70 4.53 6.28 7.75
C PHE A 70 6.06 6.34 7.88
N ALA A 71 6.71 7.31 7.23
CA ALA A 71 8.16 7.45 7.26
C ALA A 71 8.68 7.71 8.68
N LEU A 72 8.09 8.68 9.39
CA LEU A 72 8.49 9.03 10.76
C LEU A 72 8.26 7.87 11.73
N ALA A 73 7.08 7.26 11.68
CA ALA A 73 6.73 6.14 12.55
C ALA A 73 7.58 4.91 12.25
N TYR A 74 7.86 4.62 10.98
CA TYR A 74 8.72 3.52 10.57
C TYR A 74 10.15 3.72 11.09
N GLN A 75 10.70 4.94 10.97
CA GLN A 75 12.04 5.27 11.45
C GLN A 75 12.16 5.14 12.98
N GLN A 76 11.13 5.56 13.74
CA GLN A 76 11.14 5.53 15.19
C GLN A 76 10.84 4.15 15.80
N SER A 77 10.11 3.30 15.08
CA SER A 77 9.64 2.01 15.60
C SER A 77 10.67 0.88 15.50
N ALA A 78 11.84 1.13 14.91
CA ALA A 78 12.89 0.12 14.69
C ALA A 78 12.34 -1.18 14.09
N LEU A 79 11.47 -1.06 13.07
CA LEU A 79 10.89 -2.20 12.38
C LEU A 79 11.94 -2.89 11.51
N ASP A 80 12.04 -4.21 11.63
CA ASP A 80 13.12 -5.00 11.01
C ASP A 80 12.84 -5.36 9.53
N GLU A 81 11.57 -5.31 9.12
CA GLU A 81 11.16 -5.71 7.77
C GLU A 81 11.00 -4.50 6.84
N PRO A 82 11.08 -4.68 5.51
CA PRO A 82 10.91 -3.59 4.55
C PRO A 82 9.54 -2.87 4.66
N PRO A 83 9.45 -1.57 4.34
CA PRO A 83 8.23 -0.76 4.53
C PRO A 83 6.97 -1.35 3.87
N TYR A 84 7.08 -2.01 2.72
CA TYR A 84 5.95 -2.59 2.00
C TYR A 84 5.29 -3.80 2.69
N THR A 85 5.92 -4.34 3.74
CA THR A 85 5.38 -5.45 4.55
C THR A 85 4.38 -4.99 5.57
N TYR A 86 4.28 -3.68 5.81
CA TYR A 86 3.41 -3.08 6.80
C TYR A 86 2.25 -2.33 6.17
N GLU A 87 1.14 -2.29 6.89
CA GLU A 87 0.02 -1.37 6.64
C GLU A 87 -0.11 -0.44 7.84
N LEU A 88 -0.17 0.86 7.59
CA LEU A 88 -0.32 1.88 8.63
C LEU A 88 -1.77 2.34 8.74
N TYR A 89 -2.27 2.37 9.96
CA TYR A 89 -3.41 3.18 10.35
C TYR A 89 -2.96 4.19 11.40
N PHE A 90 -3.49 5.40 11.33
CA PHE A 90 -3.26 6.41 12.36
C PHE A 90 -4.54 7.15 12.71
N THR A 91 -4.60 7.61 13.94
CA THR A 91 -5.58 8.57 14.43
C THR A 91 -4.85 9.72 15.08
N SER A 92 -5.43 10.90 15.04
CA SER A 92 -4.82 12.10 15.62
C SER A 92 -5.73 12.73 16.65
N ARG A 93 -5.13 13.31 17.66
CA ARG A 93 -5.77 14.10 18.70
C ARG A 93 -4.99 15.38 18.97
N ALA A 94 -5.66 16.40 19.51
CA ALA A 94 -4.97 17.60 19.94
C ALA A 94 -3.99 17.28 21.07
N HIS A 95 -2.84 17.92 21.07
CA HIS A 95 -1.91 17.83 22.18
C HIS A 95 -2.48 18.61 23.38
N LEU A 96 -2.41 18.04 24.59
CA LEU A 96 -3.06 18.62 25.78
C LEU A 96 -2.40 19.92 26.27
N PHE A 97 -1.09 20.08 26.01
CA PHE A 97 -0.29 21.18 26.53
C PHE A 97 0.28 22.09 25.44
N ASP A 98 0.07 21.76 24.18
CA ASP A 98 0.61 22.53 23.05
C ASP A 98 -0.42 22.58 21.91
N GLU A 99 -1.04 23.75 21.72
CA GLU A 99 -2.07 23.96 20.69
C GLU A 99 -1.54 23.85 19.25
N GLN A 100 -0.22 23.98 19.08
CA GLN A 100 0.41 23.89 17.75
C GLN A 100 0.73 22.45 17.37
N LYS A 101 0.61 21.49 18.28
CA LYS A 101 0.94 20.09 18.08
C LYS A 101 -0.28 19.19 18.12
N CYS A 102 -0.14 18.06 17.48
CA CYS A 102 -1.08 16.92 17.53
C CYS A 102 -0.34 15.67 17.94
N MET A 103 -1.00 14.85 18.74
CA MET A 103 -0.54 13.48 19.03
C MET A 103 -1.15 12.55 18.01
N CYS A 104 -0.33 11.74 17.35
CA CYS A 104 -0.75 10.74 16.39
C CYS A 104 -0.48 9.35 16.92
N GLU A 105 -1.53 8.57 17.11
CA GLU A 105 -1.44 7.15 17.45
C GLU A 105 -1.30 6.35 16.15
N CYS A 106 -0.14 5.73 15.96
CA CYS A 106 0.22 4.99 14.76
C CYS A 106 0.22 3.49 15.05
N PHE A 107 -0.45 2.72 14.21
CA PHE A 107 -0.49 1.27 14.28
C PHE A 107 0.05 0.67 12.98
N PHE A 108 1.12 -0.09 13.06
CA PHE A 108 1.64 -0.89 11.97
C PHE A 108 1.14 -2.33 12.07
N TYR A 109 0.47 -2.81 11.06
CA TYR A 109 0.10 -4.20 10.91
C TYR A 109 1.16 -4.96 10.12
N HIS A 110 1.75 -6.00 10.70
CA HIS A 110 2.75 -6.87 10.10
C HIS A 110 2.11 -7.89 9.16
N LYS A 111 1.75 -7.45 7.97
CA LYS A 111 1.01 -8.22 6.98
C LYS A 111 1.70 -9.52 6.60
N THR A 112 2.99 -9.45 6.28
CA THR A 112 3.78 -10.60 5.81
C THR A 112 3.91 -11.64 6.90
N LYS A 113 4.32 -11.23 8.11
CA LYS A 113 4.48 -12.11 9.26
C LYS A 113 3.16 -12.81 9.61
N CYS A 114 2.08 -12.06 9.67
CA CYS A 114 0.77 -12.65 9.97
C CYS A 114 0.30 -13.65 8.92
N THR A 115 0.59 -13.40 7.62
CA THR A 115 0.27 -14.36 6.54
C THR A 115 1.16 -15.59 6.53
N GLN A 116 2.39 -15.49 7.00
CA GLN A 116 3.30 -16.63 7.15
C GLN A 116 2.89 -17.55 8.30
N ASP A 117 2.57 -16.96 9.44
CA ASP A 117 2.21 -17.73 10.65
C ASP A 117 0.81 -18.32 10.56
N PHE A 118 -0.10 -17.66 9.86
CA PHE A 118 -1.47 -18.10 9.70
C PHE A 118 -1.85 -18.17 8.22
N SER A 119 -2.39 -19.31 7.80
CA SER A 119 -3.06 -19.43 6.52
C SER A 119 -4.40 -18.68 6.57
N LEU A 120 -4.37 -17.36 6.35
CA LEU A 120 -5.53 -16.50 6.52
C LEU A 120 -6.56 -16.65 5.39
N PRO A 121 -7.87 -16.58 5.68
CA PRO A 121 -8.89 -16.45 4.64
C PRO A 121 -8.81 -15.07 3.98
N LYS A 122 -9.36 -14.94 2.77
CA LYS A 122 -9.57 -13.61 2.18
C LYS A 122 -10.54 -12.81 3.05
N THR A 123 -10.16 -11.57 3.38
CA THR A 123 -10.96 -10.72 4.24
C THR A 123 -11.14 -9.32 3.64
N HIS A 124 -12.23 -8.66 4.01
CA HIS A 124 -12.51 -7.28 3.64
C HIS A 124 -12.04 -6.29 4.71
N ILE A 125 -11.99 -6.73 5.96
CA ILE A 125 -11.60 -5.90 7.09
C ILE A 125 -10.59 -6.67 7.94
N ILE A 126 -9.47 -6.02 8.25
CA ILE A 126 -8.49 -6.47 9.25
C ILE A 126 -8.46 -5.39 10.32
N THR A 127 -8.61 -5.78 11.57
CA THR A 127 -8.53 -4.88 12.74
C THR A 127 -7.90 -5.62 13.92
N CYS A 128 -7.67 -4.95 15.04
CA CYS A 128 -7.23 -5.60 16.27
C CYS A 128 -8.23 -5.37 17.40
N ASP A 129 -8.08 -6.14 18.47
CA ASP A 129 -9.00 -6.15 19.60
C ASP A 129 -9.16 -4.78 20.28
N ILE A 130 -8.14 -3.91 20.19
CA ILE A 130 -8.21 -2.53 20.73
C ILE A 130 -9.36 -1.73 20.12
N PHE A 131 -9.69 -1.97 18.84
CA PHE A 131 -10.72 -1.21 18.14
C PHE A 131 -12.10 -1.84 18.22
N LEU A 132 -12.22 -3.11 18.60
CA LEU A 132 -13.51 -3.81 18.65
C LEU A 132 -14.56 -3.12 19.53
N PRO A 133 -14.20 -2.53 20.71
CA PRO A 133 -15.19 -1.82 21.52
C PRO A 133 -15.84 -0.61 20.84
N CYS A 134 -15.26 -0.08 19.75
CA CYS A 134 -15.92 0.96 18.95
C CYS A 134 -17.26 0.46 18.36
N ALA A 135 -17.43 -0.85 18.21
CA ALA A 135 -18.68 -1.45 17.75
C ALA A 135 -19.84 -1.32 18.74
N LEU A 136 -19.59 -0.97 20.00
CA LEU A 136 -20.63 -0.71 21.00
C LEU A 136 -21.57 0.44 20.57
N SER A 137 -21.06 1.40 19.81
CA SER A 137 -21.87 2.47 19.24
C SER A 137 -22.97 1.93 18.32
N ALA A 138 -22.69 0.85 17.56
CA ALA A 138 -23.70 0.18 16.72
C ALA A 138 -24.75 -0.59 17.55
N LEU A 139 -24.43 -0.91 18.79
CA LEU A 139 -25.36 -1.51 19.78
C LEU A 139 -26.09 -0.44 20.60
N ASN A 140 -25.99 0.84 20.22
CA ASN A 140 -26.54 1.99 20.93
C ASN A 140 -25.99 2.19 22.36
N ILE A 141 -24.81 1.63 22.65
CA ILE A 141 -24.10 1.81 23.92
C ILE A 141 -23.14 2.99 23.72
N GLN A 142 -23.47 4.13 24.33
CA GLN A 142 -22.72 5.39 24.20
C GLN A 142 -22.06 5.81 25.51
N GLU A 143 -21.82 4.88 26.42
CA GLU A 143 -21.15 5.16 27.68
C GLU A 143 -19.67 5.52 27.46
N ASN A 144 -19.14 6.30 28.42
CA ASN A 144 -17.70 6.55 28.53
C ASN A 144 -17.13 5.51 29.46
N PHE A 145 -16.11 4.80 29.01
CA PHE A 145 -15.52 3.71 29.82
C PHE A 145 -14.04 3.54 29.50
N ILE A 146 -13.35 2.86 30.41
CA ILE A 146 -11.98 2.39 30.20
C ILE A 146 -11.97 0.86 30.07
N ALA A 147 -11.11 0.37 29.17
CA ALA A 147 -10.91 -1.05 28.96
C ALA A 147 -9.43 -1.40 28.96
N TYR A 148 -9.08 -2.46 29.65
CA TYR A 148 -7.76 -3.06 29.58
C TYR A 148 -7.76 -4.18 28.57
N ILE A 149 -7.05 -3.97 27.47
CA ILE A 149 -7.03 -4.90 26.33
C ILE A 149 -5.58 -5.31 26.08
N GLU A 150 -5.28 -6.58 26.31
CA GLU A 150 -3.94 -7.19 26.31
C GLU A 150 -2.94 -6.45 27.22
N SER A 151 -2.27 -5.40 26.73
CA SER A 151 -1.29 -4.61 27.49
C SER A 151 -1.51 -3.12 27.37
N TYR A 152 -2.71 -2.70 27.01
CA TYR A 152 -3.07 -1.29 26.84
C TYR A 152 -4.30 -0.95 27.67
N LEU A 153 -4.25 0.21 28.31
CA LEU A 153 -5.43 0.84 28.89
C LEU A 153 -6.02 1.79 27.85
N CYS A 154 -7.23 1.50 27.39
CA CYS A 154 -7.90 2.23 26.34
C CYS A 154 -9.08 3.01 26.91
N TYR A 155 -9.20 4.28 26.56
CA TYR A 155 -10.36 5.10 26.91
C TYR A 155 -11.27 5.28 25.73
N PHE A 156 -12.56 5.00 25.95
CA PHE A 156 -13.62 5.14 24.96
C PHE A 156 -14.61 6.22 25.40
N GLN A 157 -14.93 7.11 24.48
CA GLN A 157 -15.93 8.15 24.68
C GLN A 157 -16.98 8.06 23.58
N LYS A 158 -18.22 7.82 23.97
CA LYS A 158 -19.37 7.67 23.05
C LYS A 158 -19.09 6.66 21.92
N GLY A 159 -18.50 5.51 22.25
CA GLY A 159 -18.16 4.47 21.30
C GLY A 159 -16.95 4.77 20.39
N MET A 160 -16.23 5.86 20.63
CA MET A 160 -15.00 6.20 19.91
C MET A 160 -13.79 6.04 20.81
N LEU A 161 -12.75 5.40 20.31
CA LEU A 161 -11.48 5.31 20.98
C LEU A 161 -10.82 6.69 21.02
N LYS A 162 -10.47 7.16 22.22
CA LYS A 162 -9.86 8.48 22.45
C LYS A 162 -8.40 8.42 22.87
N GLU A 163 -8.06 7.44 23.71
CA GLU A 163 -6.74 7.30 24.30
C GLU A 163 -6.30 5.84 24.30
N ILE A 164 -5.03 5.61 24.08
CA ILE A 164 -4.39 4.31 24.15
C ILE A 164 -3.11 4.48 24.97
N LEU A 165 -3.06 3.90 26.14
CA LEU A 165 -1.96 4.04 27.08
C LEU A 165 -1.28 2.68 27.26
N PRO A 166 -0.01 2.52 26.88
CA PRO A 166 0.70 1.25 27.03
C PRO A 166 0.95 0.93 28.50
N CYS A 167 0.59 -0.26 28.93
CA CYS A 167 0.80 -0.75 30.29
C CYS A 167 1.99 -1.72 30.40
N LYS A 168 2.86 -1.73 29.42
CA LYS A 168 4.16 -2.42 29.45
C LYS A 168 5.26 -1.41 29.21
N LYS A 169 6.35 -1.52 29.96
CA LYS A 169 7.57 -0.77 29.69
C LYS A 169 8.10 -1.21 28.31
N ASN A 170 8.25 -0.28 27.39
CA ASN A 170 8.85 -0.55 26.08
C ASN A 170 10.26 -1.12 26.29
N GLN A 171 10.48 -2.37 25.91
CA GLN A 171 11.79 -3.02 25.96
C GLN A 171 12.77 -2.46 24.90
N HIS A 172 12.41 -1.39 24.19
CA HIS A 172 13.21 -0.82 23.09
C HIS A 172 14.12 0.34 23.47
N THR A 173 14.28 0.65 24.76
CA THR A 173 15.31 1.61 25.19
C THR A 173 16.47 0.87 25.82
N SER A 174 17.58 0.78 25.02
CA SER A 174 18.98 0.50 25.40
C SER A 174 19.32 -0.89 25.93
N LEU A 175 20.26 -1.47 25.23
CA LEU A 175 21.24 -2.49 25.60
C LEU A 175 21.87 -2.19 26.97
N GLU A 176 21.22 -2.53 28.05
CA GLU A 176 21.90 -2.79 29.31
C GLU A 176 21.23 -3.99 29.98
N GLN A 177 22.01 -5.05 30.06
CA GLN A 177 21.72 -6.24 30.84
C GLN A 177 21.36 -5.84 32.25
N ILE A 178 20.10 -5.89 32.61
CA ILE A 178 19.66 -5.79 33.99
C ILE A 178 18.98 -7.08 34.35
N HIS A 179 19.48 -7.68 35.45
CA HIS A 179 18.96 -8.84 36.15
C HIS A 179 17.44 -8.97 36.01
N LEU A 180 16.97 -10.16 35.66
CA LEU A 180 15.55 -10.51 35.68
C LEU A 180 14.96 -10.08 37.06
N PRO A 181 14.05 -9.10 37.06
CA PRO A 181 13.32 -8.80 38.31
C PRO A 181 12.40 -9.98 38.59
N SER A 182 12.25 -10.30 39.87
CA SER A 182 11.33 -11.31 40.36
C SER A 182 9.91 -11.01 39.85
N ALA A 183 9.10 -12.05 39.61
CA ALA A 183 7.74 -11.92 39.11
C ALA A 183 6.86 -10.95 39.90
N GLU A 184 7.13 -10.77 41.19
CA GLU A 184 6.44 -9.84 42.08
C GLU A 184 6.73 -8.37 41.75
N SER A 185 7.96 -8.01 41.37
CA SER A 185 8.28 -6.61 41.04
C SER A 185 7.56 -6.13 39.75
N ASN A 186 7.28 -7.03 38.80
CA ASN A 186 6.53 -6.71 37.58
C ASN A 186 5.05 -6.44 37.86
N GLN A 187 4.47 -7.05 38.88
CA GLN A 187 3.05 -6.87 39.22
C GLN A 187 2.79 -5.51 39.86
N ASP A 188 3.66 -5.07 40.75
CA ASP A 188 3.53 -3.76 41.40
C ASP A 188 3.83 -2.60 40.46
N GLU A 189 4.74 -2.79 39.48
CA GLU A 189 4.96 -1.83 38.40
C GLU A 189 3.72 -1.68 37.51
N LEU A 190 3.09 -2.79 37.11
CA LEU A 190 1.86 -2.77 36.33
C LEU A 190 0.73 -2.05 37.06
N TYR A 191 0.57 -2.35 38.37
CA TYR A 191 -0.44 -1.70 39.20
C TYR A 191 -0.22 -0.19 39.26
N THR A 192 1.01 0.23 39.53
CA THR A 192 1.40 1.64 39.62
C THR A 192 1.16 2.36 38.27
N LEU A 193 1.50 1.72 37.17
CA LEU A 193 1.32 2.29 35.83
C LEU A 193 -0.15 2.45 35.48
N ILE A 194 -0.98 1.44 35.72
CA ILE A 194 -2.43 1.52 35.48
C ILE A 194 -3.03 2.62 36.36
N ASN A 195 -2.63 2.72 37.63
CA ASN A 195 -3.09 3.77 38.55
C ASN A 195 -2.77 5.16 37.98
N ALA A 196 -1.52 5.39 37.57
CA ALA A 196 -1.11 6.65 36.96
C ALA A 196 -1.91 6.99 35.68
N HIS A 197 -2.15 6.00 34.85
CA HIS A 197 -2.93 6.18 33.63
C HIS A 197 -4.40 6.52 33.91
N ILE A 198 -5.02 5.89 34.91
CA ILE A 198 -6.40 6.19 35.30
C ILE A 198 -6.52 7.61 35.86
N ILE A 199 -5.59 8.02 36.74
CA ILE A 199 -5.55 9.38 37.27
C ILE A 199 -5.43 10.37 36.12
N TYR A 200 -4.49 10.15 35.20
CA TYR A 200 -4.33 10.97 33.98
C TYR A 200 -5.63 11.08 33.18
N LEU A 201 -6.31 9.96 32.91
CA LEU A 201 -7.56 9.96 32.14
C LEU A 201 -8.69 10.71 32.86
N GLN A 202 -8.77 10.57 34.21
CA GLN A 202 -9.77 11.29 35.01
C GLN A 202 -9.54 12.80 34.98
N GLU A 203 -8.30 13.24 35.05
CA GLU A 203 -7.92 14.66 34.98
C GLU A 203 -8.09 15.21 33.56
N ALA A 204 -7.59 14.49 32.54
CA ALA A 204 -7.60 14.96 31.16
C ALA A 204 -9.00 15.08 30.57
N TYR A 205 -9.91 14.19 30.98
CA TYR A 205 -11.27 14.12 30.40
C TYR A 205 -12.37 14.53 31.40
N HIS A 206 -12.02 14.92 32.64
CA HIS A 206 -12.96 15.27 33.71
C HIS A 206 -14.03 14.21 33.92
N GLN A 207 -13.64 12.93 33.86
CA GLN A 207 -14.54 11.79 33.97
C GLN A 207 -14.20 10.96 35.20
N HIS A 208 -15.22 10.44 35.89
CA HIS A 208 -15.06 9.45 36.92
C HIS A 208 -15.42 8.07 36.41
N PHE A 209 -14.51 7.14 36.57
CA PHE A 209 -14.74 5.75 36.16
C PHE A 209 -15.13 4.91 37.40
N THR A 210 -16.03 3.98 37.19
CA THR A 210 -16.43 3.01 38.22
C THR A 210 -15.93 1.61 37.91
N HIS A 211 -15.62 1.34 36.64
CA HIS A 211 -15.19 0.03 36.20
C HIS A 211 -13.99 0.13 35.25
N ILE A 212 -13.15 -0.91 35.32
CA ILE A 212 -12.17 -1.23 34.26
C ILE A 212 -12.70 -2.49 33.59
N TYR A 213 -13.02 -2.38 32.32
CA TYR A 213 -13.48 -3.52 31.53
C TYR A 213 -12.33 -4.29 30.88
N TYR A 214 -12.53 -5.58 30.58
CA TYR A 214 -11.59 -6.37 29.79
C TYR A 214 -12.33 -7.15 28.69
N LEU A 215 -11.68 -7.32 27.54
CA LEU A 215 -12.27 -8.01 26.39
C LEU A 215 -11.86 -9.47 26.31
N MET A 216 -10.68 -9.84 26.81
CA MET A 216 -10.15 -11.20 26.78
C MET A 216 -9.66 -11.59 28.16
N GLN A 217 -9.95 -12.82 28.56
CA GLN A 217 -9.52 -13.36 29.87
C GLN A 217 -8.16 -14.08 29.77
N GLU A 218 -7.91 -14.72 28.62
CA GLU A 218 -6.68 -15.48 28.41
C GLU A 218 -5.49 -14.52 28.25
N HIS A 219 -4.40 -14.79 28.98
CA HIS A 219 -3.18 -13.97 29.00
C HIS A 219 -3.35 -12.50 29.47
N ASN A 220 -4.42 -12.19 30.16
CA ASN A 220 -4.63 -10.84 30.68
C ASN A 220 -3.85 -10.63 31.98
N ALA A 221 -2.77 -9.83 31.92
CA ALA A 221 -1.91 -9.56 33.06
C ALA A 221 -2.65 -8.92 34.25
N LEU A 222 -3.65 -8.06 33.98
CA LEU A 222 -4.47 -7.43 35.00
C LEU A 222 -5.30 -8.47 35.75
N ILE A 223 -5.93 -9.42 35.05
CA ILE A 223 -6.72 -10.48 35.71
C ILE A 223 -5.83 -11.42 36.53
N SER A 224 -4.64 -11.73 36.00
CA SER A 224 -3.66 -12.54 36.76
C SER A 224 -3.21 -11.87 38.04
N LEU A 225 -2.98 -10.55 37.97
CA LEU A 225 -2.62 -9.73 39.16
C LEU A 225 -3.73 -9.71 40.19
N LEU A 226 -4.99 -9.60 39.78
CA LEU A 226 -6.13 -9.57 40.68
C LEU A 226 -6.42 -10.92 41.34
N LYS A 227 -6.32 -11.99 40.54
CA LYS A 227 -6.42 -13.35 41.07
C LYS A 227 -5.37 -13.63 42.16
N ALA A 228 -4.16 -13.10 41.99
CA ALA A 228 -3.10 -13.20 42.98
C ALA A 228 -3.40 -12.41 44.24
N LYS A 229 -4.20 -11.34 44.16
CA LYS A 229 -4.62 -10.51 45.31
C LYS A 229 -5.98 -10.94 45.93
N GLU A 230 -6.62 -11.97 45.38
CA GLU A 230 -7.96 -12.44 45.77
C GLU A 230 -9.04 -11.34 45.78
N ASP A 231 -8.83 -10.28 45.00
CA ASP A 231 -9.71 -9.10 44.94
C ASP A 231 -10.08 -8.78 43.46
N ASN A 232 -11.31 -8.41 43.24
CA ASN A 232 -11.79 -7.94 41.95
C ASN A 232 -11.86 -6.40 41.87
N SER A 233 -11.18 -5.74 42.80
CA SER A 233 -11.20 -4.29 42.93
C SER A 233 -9.80 -3.69 42.73
N PHE A 234 -9.77 -2.57 42.04
CA PHE A 234 -8.57 -1.79 41.82
C PHE A 234 -8.68 -0.49 42.60
N TYR A 235 -7.71 -0.24 43.50
CA TYR A 235 -7.72 0.93 44.37
C TYR A 235 -6.88 2.03 43.78
N ILE A 236 -7.50 3.19 43.48
CA ILE A 236 -6.81 4.39 43.08
C ILE A 236 -6.44 5.19 44.33
N SER A 237 -5.17 5.50 44.45
CA SER A 237 -4.67 6.39 45.49
C SER A 237 -3.92 7.55 44.84
N ALA A 238 -4.45 8.75 44.95
CA ALA A 238 -3.76 9.97 44.55
C ALA A 238 -3.93 11.06 45.64
N PRO A 239 -2.96 11.97 45.81
CA PRO A 239 -3.00 13.02 46.82
C PRO A 239 -4.22 13.94 46.78
N HIS A 240 -4.87 14.04 45.61
CA HIS A 240 -5.99 14.95 45.37
C HIS A 240 -7.31 14.24 45.00
N ILE A 241 -7.31 12.91 44.94
CA ILE A 241 -8.49 12.10 44.63
C ILE A 241 -8.81 11.30 45.91
N ASN A 242 -10.04 11.39 46.40
CA ASN A 242 -10.52 10.50 47.45
C ASN A 242 -10.31 9.06 46.97
N ASN A 243 -9.79 8.19 47.86
CA ASN A 243 -9.56 6.78 47.57
C ASN A 243 -10.78 6.19 46.85
N GLN A 244 -10.60 5.90 45.58
CA GLN A 244 -11.67 5.39 44.71
C GLN A 244 -11.43 3.92 44.41
N THR A 245 -12.47 3.13 44.55
CA THR A 245 -12.42 1.71 44.16
C THR A 245 -13.05 1.55 42.76
N LEU A 246 -12.30 0.93 41.85
CA LEU A 246 -12.78 0.54 40.56
C LEU A 246 -13.05 -0.96 40.53
N HIS A 247 -14.19 -1.36 40.03
CA HIS A 247 -14.53 -2.77 39.80
C HIS A 247 -13.99 -3.25 38.49
N ILE A 248 -13.48 -4.47 38.44
CA ILE A 248 -12.98 -5.06 37.20
C ILE A 248 -14.00 -6.07 36.68
N ALA A 249 -14.45 -5.87 35.47
CA ALA A 249 -15.53 -6.65 34.88
C ALA A 249 -15.26 -6.99 33.41
N PRO A 250 -15.81 -8.11 32.91
CA PRO A 250 -15.84 -8.38 31.47
C PRO A 250 -16.54 -7.26 30.72
N LEU A 251 -16.09 -6.94 29.51
CA LEU A 251 -16.71 -5.90 28.68
C LEU A 251 -18.18 -6.24 28.36
N SER A 252 -18.55 -7.52 28.34
CA SER A 252 -19.95 -7.94 28.21
C SER A 252 -20.87 -7.43 29.31
N HIS A 253 -20.32 -7.00 30.44
CA HIS A 253 -21.09 -6.42 31.56
C HIS A 253 -21.38 -4.93 31.41
N ILE A 254 -20.94 -4.30 30.34
CA ILE A 254 -21.14 -2.86 30.08
C ILE A 254 -22.65 -2.53 29.95
N CYS A 255 -23.47 -3.47 29.50
CA CYS A 255 -24.91 -3.32 29.52
C CYS A 255 -25.61 -4.60 30.00
N GLU A 256 -26.84 -4.45 30.54
CA GLU A 256 -27.61 -5.57 31.07
C GLU A 256 -27.93 -6.64 30.03
N GLN A 257 -28.14 -6.23 28.76
CA GLN A 257 -28.52 -7.13 27.68
C GLN A 257 -27.40 -8.12 27.31
N THR A 258 -26.15 -7.75 27.49
CA THR A 258 -24.98 -8.56 27.14
C THR A 258 -24.32 -9.22 28.33
N ARG A 259 -24.76 -8.92 29.56
CA ARG A 259 -24.15 -9.38 30.82
C ARG A 259 -24.05 -10.91 30.94
N HIS A 260 -24.98 -11.63 30.33
CA HIS A 260 -25.05 -13.10 30.42
C HIS A 260 -24.27 -13.79 29.28
N MET A 261 -23.67 -13.03 28.36
CA MET A 261 -22.93 -13.59 27.24
C MET A 261 -21.55 -14.03 27.66
N ASP A 262 -21.11 -15.17 27.12
CA ASP A 262 -19.70 -15.54 27.20
C ASP A 262 -18.85 -14.47 26.50
N LEU A 263 -17.70 -14.18 27.08
CA LEU A 263 -16.80 -13.14 26.58
C LEU A 263 -16.32 -13.40 25.14
N LYS A 264 -16.12 -14.67 24.75
CA LYS A 264 -15.76 -15.08 23.40
C LYS A 264 -16.88 -14.78 22.38
N ASP A 265 -18.12 -15.10 22.75
CA ASP A 265 -19.27 -14.81 21.91
C ASP A 265 -19.52 -13.30 21.82
N PHE A 266 -19.34 -12.57 22.92
CA PHE A 266 -19.45 -11.12 22.92
C PHE A 266 -18.40 -10.46 22.02
N ARG A 267 -17.13 -10.93 22.09
CA ARG A 267 -16.06 -10.49 21.19
C ARG A 267 -16.42 -10.74 19.71
N ALA A 268 -17.00 -11.91 19.41
CA ALA A 268 -17.44 -12.23 18.07
C ALA A 268 -18.59 -11.31 17.60
N ILE A 269 -19.52 -10.97 18.46
CA ILE A 269 -20.60 -10.01 18.17
C ILE A 269 -20.02 -8.64 17.89
N LEU A 270 -19.09 -8.15 18.72
CA LEU A 270 -18.42 -6.88 18.49
C LEU A 270 -17.69 -6.86 17.14
N ALA A 271 -16.97 -7.93 16.79
CA ALA A 271 -16.29 -8.03 15.51
C ALA A 271 -17.26 -7.98 14.33
N LEU A 272 -18.38 -8.67 14.40
CA LEU A 272 -19.40 -8.66 13.34
C LEU A 272 -20.07 -7.28 13.20
N HIS A 273 -20.38 -6.61 14.31
CA HIS A 273 -20.90 -5.24 14.28
C HIS A 273 -19.86 -4.24 13.80
N TYR A 274 -18.60 -4.43 14.20
CA TYR A 274 -17.48 -3.64 13.66
C TYR A 274 -17.42 -3.72 12.14
N ALA A 275 -17.59 -4.92 11.58
CA ALA A 275 -17.59 -5.09 10.13
C ALA A 275 -18.70 -4.32 9.42
N LEU A 276 -19.84 -4.12 10.08
CA LEU A 276 -20.96 -3.35 9.53
C LEU A 276 -20.66 -1.84 9.51
N ILE A 277 -20.05 -1.30 10.58
CA ILE A 277 -19.75 0.12 10.69
C ILE A 277 -18.44 0.52 10.04
N ALA A 278 -17.44 -0.36 9.99
CA ALA A 278 -16.15 -0.07 9.36
C ALA A 278 -16.24 0.12 7.84
N SER A 279 -17.31 -0.37 7.22
CA SER A 279 -17.59 -0.10 5.79
C SER A 279 -18.01 1.35 5.51
N GLN A 280 -18.25 2.15 6.54
CA GLN A 280 -18.68 3.55 6.48
C GLN A 280 -17.56 4.56 6.76
N ASP A 281 -16.30 4.17 6.61
CA ASP A 281 -15.07 5.00 6.54
C ASP A 281 -14.49 5.62 7.82
N ALA A 282 -15.04 5.36 8.99
CA ALA A 282 -14.56 6.00 10.22
C ALA A 282 -13.66 5.14 11.11
N LEU A 283 -13.55 3.83 10.85
CA LEU A 283 -12.85 2.89 11.73
C LEU A 283 -11.61 2.26 11.08
N PRO A 284 -10.62 1.87 11.88
CA PRO A 284 -9.39 1.25 11.40
C PRO A 284 -9.62 -0.01 10.58
N ASN A 285 -9.12 -0.01 9.36
CA ASN A 285 -9.10 -1.17 8.50
C ASN A 285 -7.73 -1.34 7.87
N PHE A 286 -6.99 -2.36 8.32
CA PHE A 286 -5.67 -2.72 7.82
C PHE A 286 -5.71 -3.69 6.63
N ALA A 287 -6.89 -4.02 6.11
CA ALA A 287 -6.99 -4.81 4.89
C ALA A 287 -6.39 -4.04 3.71
N PRO A 288 -5.62 -4.71 2.84
CA PRO A 288 -5.06 -4.07 1.67
C PRO A 288 -6.17 -3.39 0.87
N LYS A 289 -6.09 -2.08 0.73
CA LYS A 289 -7.06 -1.33 -0.08
C LYS A 289 -6.95 -1.85 -1.51
N PRO A 290 -8.04 -2.26 -2.16
CA PRO A 290 -7.99 -2.61 -3.57
C PRO A 290 -7.48 -1.38 -4.31
N HIS A 291 -6.31 -1.48 -4.97
CA HIS A 291 -5.78 -0.39 -5.77
C HIS A 291 -6.88 0.07 -6.73
N PRO A 292 -7.36 1.32 -6.64
CA PRO A 292 -8.49 1.78 -7.44
C PRO A 292 -8.20 1.65 -8.95
N HIS A 293 -6.93 1.64 -9.31
CA HIS A 293 -6.46 1.52 -10.69
C HIS A 293 -6.15 0.09 -11.13
N LYS A 294 -6.30 -0.93 -10.26
CA LYS A 294 -5.95 -2.31 -10.63
C LYS A 294 -6.74 -2.80 -11.85
N LYS A 295 -8.04 -2.47 -11.93
CA LYS A 295 -8.88 -2.75 -13.09
C LYS A 295 -8.44 -1.95 -14.33
N LEU A 296 -8.01 -0.71 -14.12
CA LEU A 296 -7.48 0.16 -15.18
C LEU A 296 -6.15 -0.40 -15.70
N TYR A 297 -5.24 -0.83 -14.83
CA TYR A 297 -3.98 -1.48 -15.25
C TYR A 297 -4.21 -2.75 -16.04
N TYR A 298 -5.16 -3.62 -15.62
CA TYR A 298 -5.50 -4.81 -16.40
C TYR A 298 -6.15 -4.46 -17.73
N ALA A 299 -7.02 -3.46 -17.78
CA ALA A 299 -7.61 -2.97 -19.02
C ALA A 299 -6.54 -2.38 -19.95
N LEU A 300 -5.62 -1.59 -19.42
CA LEU A 300 -4.51 -0.98 -20.17
C LEU A 300 -3.54 -2.06 -20.68
N ALA A 301 -3.18 -3.02 -19.83
CA ALA A 301 -2.34 -4.17 -20.22
C ALA A 301 -3.02 -5.02 -21.30
N PHE A 302 -4.34 -5.23 -21.21
CA PHE A 302 -5.11 -5.94 -22.24
C PHE A 302 -5.15 -5.16 -23.57
N ILE A 303 -5.36 -3.83 -23.52
CA ILE A 303 -5.32 -2.95 -24.67
C ILE A 303 -3.93 -2.98 -25.33
N CYS A 304 -2.86 -2.86 -24.56
CA CYS A 304 -1.49 -2.96 -25.06
C CYS A 304 -1.22 -4.33 -25.71
N ALA A 305 -1.66 -5.42 -25.09
CA ALA A 305 -1.53 -6.76 -25.67
C ALA A 305 -2.31 -6.90 -26.99
N MET A 306 -3.53 -6.34 -27.07
CA MET A 306 -4.30 -6.28 -28.30
C MET A 306 -3.56 -5.51 -29.40
N PHE A 307 -3.00 -4.34 -29.10
CA PHE A 307 -2.19 -3.58 -30.07
C PHE A 307 -0.94 -4.35 -30.51
N MET A 308 -0.26 -5.04 -29.61
CA MET A 308 0.89 -5.89 -29.91
C MET A 308 0.53 -7.05 -30.87
N CYS A 309 -0.72 -7.52 -30.88
CA CYS A 309 -1.18 -8.54 -31.80
C CYS A 309 -1.73 -7.95 -33.14
N ILE A 310 -2.44 -6.83 -33.07
CA ILE A 310 -3.09 -6.23 -34.24
C ILE A 310 -2.05 -5.65 -35.20
N ILE A 311 -1.00 -5.00 -34.71
CA ILE A 311 0.03 -4.38 -35.55
C ILE A 311 0.77 -5.43 -36.42
N PRO A 312 1.32 -6.53 -35.86
CA PRO A 312 1.95 -7.56 -36.71
C PRO A 312 0.97 -8.23 -37.68
N LEU A 313 -0.27 -8.45 -37.23
CA LEU A 313 -1.29 -9.04 -38.11
C LEU A 313 -1.63 -8.12 -39.28
N SER A 314 -1.79 -6.83 -39.04
CA SER A 314 -2.04 -5.85 -40.09
C SER A 314 -0.87 -5.73 -41.07
N LEU A 315 0.37 -5.74 -40.54
CA LEU A 315 1.58 -5.76 -41.38
C LEU A 315 1.69 -7.04 -42.19
N PHE A 316 1.33 -8.19 -41.61
CA PHE A 316 1.31 -9.46 -42.33
C PHE A 316 0.29 -9.47 -43.49
N VAL A 317 -0.95 -9.00 -43.24
CA VAL A 317 -2.00 -8.88 -44.24
C VAL A 317 -1.58 -7.91 -45.33
N TYR A 318 -1.02 -6.76 -44.96
CA TYR A 318 -0.52 -5.77 -45.89
C TYR A 318 0.61 -6.35 -46.77
N ASN A 319 1.59 -7.01 -46.20
CA ASN A 319 2.70 -7.64 -46.91
C ASN A 319 2.24 -8.75 -47.83
N HIS A 320 1.24 -9.55 -47.42
CA HIS A 320 0.65 -10.59 -48.26
C HIS A 320 -0.12 -10.00 -49.44
N THR A 321 -0.85 -8.89 -49.24
CA THR A 321 -1.54 -8.18 -50.30
C THR A 321 -0.56 -7.56 -51.32
N LEU A 322 0.55 -7.00 -50.80
CA LEU A 322 1.61 -6.43 -51.62
C LEU A 322 2.28 -7.52 -52.51
N GLN A 323 2.58 -8.68 -51.94
CA GLN A 323 3.12 -9.83 -52.69
C GLN A 323 2.18 -10.32 -53.76
N ARG A 324 0.88 -10.38 -53.49
CA ARG A 324 -0.14 -10.71 -54.51
C ARG A 324 -0.14 -9.71 -55.64
N ASN A 325 -0.13 -8.42 -55.32
CA ASN A 325 -0.11 -7.36 -56.33
C ASN A 325 1.16 -7.40 -57.20
N ILE A 326 2.32 -7.72 -56.61
CA ILE A 326 3.59 -7.89 -57.33
C ILE A 326 3.52 -9.10 -58.30
N THR A 327 2.99 -10.24 -57.82
CA THR A 327 2.85 -11.44 -58.67
C THR A 327 1.86 -11.20 -59.80
N GLU A 328 0.78 -10.46 -59.56
CA GLU A 328 -0.21 -10.11 -60.59
C GLU A 328 0.35 -9.13 -61.65
N LEU A 329 1.13 -8.13 -61.19
CA LEU A 329 1.85 -7.20 -62.09
C LEU A 329 2.93 -7.89 -62.94
N ASN A 330 3.66 -8.85 -62.37
CA ASN A 330 4.63 -9.64 -63.10
C ASN A 330 3.96 -10.52 -64.17
N ALA A 331 2.82 -11.17 -63.83
CA ALA A 331 2.05 -11.96 -64.78
C ALA A 331 1.46 -11.09 -65.92
N GLN A 332 0.99 -9.86 -65.59
CA GLN A 332 0.53 -8.91 -66.61
C GLN A 332 1.67 -8.41 -67.54
N SER A 333 2.87 -8.19 -66.90
CA SER A 333 4.08 -7.83 -67.65
C SER A 333 4.51 -8.95 -68.60
N GLU A 334 4.54 -10.20 -68.15
CA GLU A 334 4.83 -11.35 -69.01
C GLU A 334 3.81 -11.51 -70.18
N ALA A 335 2.51 -11.36 -69.90
CA ALA A 335 1.46 -11.43 -70.87
C ALA A 335 1.60 -10.31 -71.92
N LEU A 336 2.00 -9.09 -71.49
CA LEU A 336 2.26 -7.98 -72.43
C LEU A 336 3.54 -8.17 -73.22
N PHE A 337 4.58 -8.78 -72.72
CA PHE A 337 5.79 -9.17 -73.44
C PHE A 337 5.47 -10.18 -74.51
N ILE A 338 4.64 -11.19 -74.24
CA ILE A 338 4.17 -12.19 -75.22
C ILE A 338 3.30 -11.55 -76.31
N GLN A 339 2.47 -10.55 -75.94
CA GLN A 339 1.66 -9.79 -76.91
C GLN A 339 2.50 -8.84 -77.84
N ALA A 340 3.59 -8.27 -77.29
CA ALA A 340 4.49 -7.38 -78.03
C ALA A 340 5.34 -8.11 -79.09
N GLU A 341 5.54 -9.42 -78.93
CA GLU A 341 6.18 -10.26 -79.96
C GLU A 341 5.28 -10.57 -81.15
N SER A 342 3.96 -10.23 -81.11
CA SER A 342 3.05 -10.40 -82.24
C SER A 342 2.96 -9.10 -83.06
N PRO A 343 3.13 -9.11 -84.42
CA PRO A 343 3.39 -7.91 -85.23
C PRO A 343 2.17 -7.02 -85.49
N THR A 344 1.08 -7.09 -84.75
CA THR A 344 -0.18 -6.38 -85.08
C THR A 344 -0.63 -5.31 -84.08
N THR A 345 0.13 -4.96 -83.04
CA THR A 345 -0.38 -4.07 -81.96
C THR A 345 0.63 -2.99 -81.51
N GLN A 346 1.21 -2.21 -82.40
CA GLN A 346 2.20 -1.18 -82.07
C GLN A 346 1.64 0.07 -81.35
N SER A 347 0.32 0.34 -81.37
CA SER A 347 -0.19 1.61 -80.79
C SER A 347 -0.82 1.48 -79.37
N LEU A 348 -1.26 0.29 -78.96
CA LEU A 348 -1.88 0.10 -77.60
C LEU A 348 -0.86 -0.19 -76.51
N THR A 349 0.38 -0.55 -76.85
CA THR A 349 1.42 -0.95 -75.97
C THR A 349 2.11 0.20 -75.27
N HIS A 350 2.12 1.41 -75.85
CA HIS A 350 2.88 2.54 -75.29
C HIS A 350 2.21 3.10 -74.02
N ASP A 351 0.89 3.29 -73.98
CA ASP A 351 0.16 3.82 -72.83
C ASP A 351 0.08 2.81 -71.65
N THR A 352 -0.02 1.52 -72.01
CA THR A 352 -0.01 0.46 -70.98
C THR A 352 1.38 0.25 -70.39
N LEU A 353 2.46 0.33 -71.14
CA LEU A 353 3.83 0.29 -70.66
C LEU A 353 4.16 1.52 -69.84
N GLN A 354 3.70 2.70 -70.15
CA GLN A 354 3.87 3.92 -69.37
C GLN A 354 3.11 3.85 -68.04
N SER A 355 1.89 3.28 -67.99
CA SER A 355 1.12 3.09 -66.80
C SER A 355 1.75 2.04 -65.87
N LEU A 356 2.35 0.99 -66.45
CA LEU A 356 3.08 -0.05 -65.68
C LEU A 356 4.39 0.50 -65.11
N ALA A 357 5.16 1.28 -65.89
CA ALA A 357 6.36 1.94 -65.42
C ALA A 357 6.07 2.91 -64.26
N TYR A 358 4.98 3.68 -64.36
CA TYR A 358 4.55 4.57 -63.26
C TYR A 358 4.16 3.81 -62.00
N LYS A 359 3.42 2.70 -62.12
CA LYS A 359 3.07 1.84 -60.96
C LYS A 359 4.30 1.18 -60.33
N GLN A 360 5.26 0.76 -61.15
CA GLN A 360 6.50 0.18 -60.68
C GLN A 360 7.35 1.23 -59.92
N GLU A 361 7.43 2.47 -60.44
CA GLU A 361 8.11 3.57 -59.74
C GLU A 361 7.45 3.93 -58.41
N GLN A 362 6.11 3.95 -58.31
CA GLN A 362 5.41 4.15 -57.05
C GLN A 362 5.66 3.02 -56.07
N LEU A 363 5.72 1.76 -56.51
CA LEU A 363 6.02 0.61 -55.67
C LEU A 363 7.44 0.67 -55.07
N VAL A 364 8.40 1.05 -55.91
CA VAL A 364 9.81 1.23 -55.46
C VAL A 364 9.90 2.36 -54.44
N ARG A 365 9.25 3.50 -54.67
CA ARG A 365 9.20 4.59 -53.66
C ARG A 365 8.60 4.16 -52.31
N ASN A 366 7.48 3.43 -52.38
CA ASN A 366 6.82 2.93 -51.16
C ASN A 366 7.71 1.91 -50.40
N LEU A 367 8.47 1.08 -51.13
CA LEU A 367 9.43 0.15 -50.51
C LEU A 367 10.64 0.88 -49.91
N GLU A 368 11.13 1.92 -50.54
CA GLU A 368 12.20 2.77 -50.02
C GLU A 368 11.74 3.49 -48.74
N GLU A 369 10.50 4.03 -48.73
CA GLU A 369 9.94 4.65 -47.54
C GLU A 369 9.77 3.65 -46.38
N LEU A 370 9.31 2.44 -46.64
CA LEU A 370 9.19 1.37 -45.66
C LEU A 370 10.55 0.93 -45.11
N TYR A 371 11.55 0.83 -45.98
CA TYR A 371 12.91 0.47 -45.57
C TYR A 371 13.53 1.56 -44.68
N LEU A 372 13.38 2.83 -45.04
CA LEU A 372 13.82 3.96 -44.21
C LEU A 372 13.09 4.01 -42.88
N TRP A 373 11.78 3.71 -42.84
CA TRP A 373 11.01 3.65 -41.64
C TRP A 373 11.50 2.52 -40.72
N GLN A 374 11.78 1.34 -41.26
CA GLN A 374 12.30 0.19 -40.52
C GLN A 374 13.70 0.45 -39.97
N GLN A 375 14.57 1.08 -40.75
CA GLN A 375 15.91 1.47 -40.32
C GLN A 375 15.87 2.50 -39.18
N ASN A 376 15.02 3.51 -39.29
CA ASN A 376 14.80 4.51 -38.26
C ASN A 376 14.23 3.90 -36.98
N TYR A 377 13.34 2.91 -37.08
CA TYR A 377 12.80 2.20 -35.91
C TYR A 377 13.89 1.44 -35.15
N ASN A 378 14.71 0.70 -35.88
CA ASN A 378 15.83 -0.03 -35.27
C ASN A 378 16.84 0.92 -34.60
N GLN A 379 17.16 2.04 -35.23
CA GLN A 379 18.08 3.04 -34.66
C GLN A 379 17.49 3.68 -33.38
N ARG A 380 16.20 3.99 -33.36
CA ARG A 380 15.49 4.50 -32.15
C ARG A 380 15.54 3.49 -31.02
N TYR A 381 15.22 2.24 -31.33
CA TYR A 381 15.25 1.15 -30.35
C TYR A 381 16.66 0.96 -29.76
N MET A 382 17.68 0.94 -30.60
CA MET A 382 19.09 0.84 -30.17
C MET A 382 19.50 2.02 -29.30
N PHE A 383 19.08 3.24 -29.63
CA PHE A 383 19.34 4.43 -28.83
C PHE A 383 18.68 4.34 -27.44
N VAL A 384 17.42 3.94 -27.35
CA VAL A 384 16.75 3.73 -26.05
C VAL A 384 17.44 2.66 -25.23
N GLN A 385 17.78 1.54 -25.84
CA GLN A 385 18.50 0.46 -25.15
C GLN A 385 19.87 0.90 -24.63
N GLU A 386 20.62 1.67 -25.40
CA GLU A 386 21.91 2.19 -24.97
C GLU A 386 21.77 3.09 -23.74
N ILE A 387 20.80 4.01 -23.73
CA ILE A 387 20.51 4.87 -22.58
C ILE A 387 20.14 4.05 -21.34
N LEU A 388 19.26 3.07 -21.49
CA LEU A 388 18.82 2.24 -20.37
C LEU A 388 19.93 1.30 -19.87
N ASN A 389 20.75 0.76 -20.75
CA ASN A 389 21.84 -0.14 -20.40
C ASN A 389 23.07 0.59 -19.79
N ALA A 390 23.21 1.89 -20.04
CA ALA A 390 24.26 2.71 -19.43
C ALA A 390 24.07 2.94 -17.93
N ARG A 391 22.91 2.55 -17.38
CA ARG A 391 22.63 2.64 -15.95
C ARG A 391 23.53 1.70 -15.15
N ALA A 392 24.51 2.26 -14.43
CA ALA A 392 25.29 1.53 -13.44
C ALA A 392 24.51 1.40 -12.12
N ASN A 393 24.83 0.40 -11.30
CA ASN A 393 24.16 0.17 -9.99
C ASN A 393 24.29 1.35 -9.00
N SER A 394 25.22 2.28 -9.27
CA SER A 394 25.50 3.47 -8.45
C SER A 394 24.76 4.73 -8.92
N ILE A 395 23.96 4.64 -9.99
CA ILE A 395 23.26 5.77 -10.60
C ILE A 395 21.76 5.47 -10.66
N ASN A 396 20.96 6.37 -10.12
CA ASN A 396 19.51 6.33 -10.26
C ASN A 396 19.06 7.29 -11.35
N TYR A 397 18.21 6.83 -12.22
CA TYR A 397 17.47 7.67 -13.15
C TYR A 397 16.16 8.09 -12.46
N GLU A 398 16.06 9.38 -12.11
CA GLU A 398 14.89 9.95 -11.45
C GLU A 398 13.78 10.23 -12.47
N ASP A 399 14.17 10.75 -13.65
CA ASP A 399 13.27 10.95 -14.78
C ASP A 399 14.00 10.70 -16.09
N ILE A 400 13.26 10.13 -17.07
CA ILE A 400 13.76 9.88 -18.42
C ILE A 400 12.68 10.28 -19.40
N SER A 401 13.02 11.16 -20.34
CA SER A 401 12.16 11.49 -21.47
C SER A 401 12.91 11.34 -22.79
N PHE A 402 12.21 10.78 -23.81
CA PHE A 402 12.75 10.58 -25.14
C PHE A 402 11.97 11.41 -26.15
N TYR A 403 12.71 12.08 -27.04
CA TYR A 403 12.16 12.80 -28.18
C TYR A 403 12.81 12.28 -29.46
N PHE A 404 12.00 11.94 -30.45
CA PHE A 404 12.44 11.42 -31.73
C PHE A 404 11.96 12.32 -32.87
N SER A 405 12.89 12.81 -33.65
CA SER A 405 12.63 13.44 -34.96
C SER A 405 13.19 12.57 -36.07
N PRO A 406 12.87 12.84 -37.34
CA PRO A 406 13.42 12.08 -38.48
C PRO A 406 14.96 12.06 -38.51
N ASN A 407 15.61 13.14 -38.06
CA ASN A 407 17.03 13.35 -38.19
C ASN A 407 17.77 13.40 -36.85
N MET A 408 17.07 13.29 -35.72
CA MET A 408 17.67 13.48 -34.40
C MET A 408 16.91 12.67 -33.31
N PHE A 409 17.67 12.02 -32.47
CA PHE A 409 17.16 11.33 -31.26
C PHE A 409 17.71 12.07 -30.05
N LEU A 410 16.83 12.41 -29.10
CA LEU A 410 17.19 13.11 -27.89
C LEU A 410 16.68 12.34 -26.66
N ALA A 411 17.52 12.18 -25.65
CA ALA A 411 17.13 11.72 -24.33
C ALA A 411 17.46 12.80 -23.30
N SER A 412 16.50 13.14 -22.47
CA SER A 412 16.68 14.02 -21.31
C SER A 412 16.61 13.15 -20.06
N LEU A 413 17.67 13.18 -19.25
CA LEU A 413 17.89 12.32 -18.10
C LEU A 413 18.10 13.18 -16.86
N GLN A 414 17.24 13.00 -15.86
CA GLN A 414 17.54 13.48 -14.51
C GLN A 414 18.15 12.32 -13.72
N VAL A 415 19.38 12.49 -13.27
CA VAL A 415 20.12 11.43 -12.62
C VAL A 415 20.57 11.84 -11.23
N SER A 416 20.61 10.86 -10.31
CA SER A 416 21.21 11.02 -9.00
C SER A 416 22.25 9.92 -8.74
N ALA A 417 23.31 10.25 -8.02
CA ALA A 417 24.39 9.32 -7.67
C ALA A 417 25.00 9.66 -6.32
N GLN A 418 25.65 8.67 -5.70
CA GLN A 418 26.37 8.86 -4.43
C GLN A 418 27.70 9.59 -4.60
N SER A 419 28.21 9.73 -5.82
CA SER A 419 29.48 10.39 -6.11
C SER A 419 29.43 11.09 -7.46
N GLN A 420 30.03 12.28 -7.53
CA GLN A 420 30.22 13.03 -8.76
C GLN A 420 30.97 12.22 -9.84
N VAL A 421 31.91 11.34 -9.44
CA VAL A 421 32.66 10.48 -10.35
C VAL A 421 31.72 9.55 -11.14
N HIS A 422 30.65 9.03 -10.54
CA HIS A 422 29.71 8.16 -11.23
C HIS A 422 28.98 8.91 -12.35
N ILE A 423 28.55 10.16 -12.08
CA ILE A 423 27.91 11.01 -13.10
C ILE A 423 28.91 11.34 -14.22
N SER A 424 30.16 11.67 -13.90
CA SER A 424 31.21 11.93 -14.89
C SER A 424 31.49 10.70 -15.74
N THR A 425 31.49 9.50 -15.16
CA THR A 425 31.64 8.23 -15.90
C THR A 425 30.47 7.99 -16.87
N LEU A 426 29.26 8.29 -16.45
CA LEU A 426 28.08 8.20 -17.31
C LEU A 426 28.15 9.17 -18.49
N LEU A 427 28.56 10.41 -18.22
CA LEU A 427 28.79 11.43 -19.27
C LEU A 427 29.85 10.96 -20.27
N ALA A 428 30.99 10.42 -19.80
CA ALA A 428 32.04 9.90 -20.65
C ALA A 428 31.55 8.73 -21.52
N HIS A 429 30.70 7.86 -20.97
CA HIS A 429 30.12 6.75 -21.73
C HIS A 429 29.29 7.26 -22.92
N PHE A 430 28.43 8.25 -22.71
CA PHE A 430 27.62 8.80 -23.79
C PHE A 430 28.40 9.63 -24.81
N HIS A 431 29.46 10.30 -24.38
CA HIS A 431 30.33 11.10 -25.28
C HIS A 431 31.02 10.28 -26.38
N THR A 432 31.10 8.96 -26.23
CA THR A 432 31.68 8.09 -27.25
C THR A 432 30.79 7.99 -28.51
N ASN A 433 29.47 8.11 -28.38
CA ASN A 433 28.52 7.81 -29.47
C ASN A 433 27.46 8.89 -29.70
N ALA A 434 27.44 9.95 -28.92
CA ALA A 434 26.44 11.00 -28.96
C ALA A 434 27.02 12.36 -28.52
N GLN A 435 26.32 13.44 -28.86
CA GLN A 435 26.59 14.74 -28.25
C GLN A 435 25.88 14.80 -26.89
N VAL A 436 26.60 15.18 -25.84
CA VAL A 436 26.09 15.23 -24.49
C VAL A 436 26.19 16.64 -23.97
N PHE A 437 25.07 17.13 -23.44
CA PHE A 437 24.98 18.44 -22.81
C PHE A 437 24.59 18.27 -21.37
N LEU A 438 25.31 18.91 -20.47
CA LEU A 438 24.93 19.07 -19.09
C LEU A 438 24.16 20.38 -18.99
N GLN A 439 22.88 20.31 -18.65
CA GLN A 439 22.02 21.51 -18.63
C GLN A 439 22.36 22.38 -17.43
N ASP A 440 22.69 21.76 -16.28
CA ASP A 440 23.09 22.45 -15.06
C ASP A 440 24.40 21.82 -14.53
N SER A 441 25.09 22.56 -13.66
CA SER A 441 26.22 22.01 -12.91
C SER A 441 25.74 20.87 -12.03
N ILE A 442 26.62 19.88 -11.78
CA ILE A 442 26.31 18.81 -10.82
C ILE A 442 26.09 19.44 -9.45
N ILE A 443 24.86 19.29 -8.92
CA ILE A 443 24.44 19.86 -7.65
C ILE A 443 24.64 18.83 -6.55
N GLU A 444 25.35 19.22 -5.48
CA GLU A 444 25.48 18.41 -4.26
C GLU A 444 24.34 18.76 -3.31
N ASP A 445 23.49 17.79 -2.98
CA ASP A 445 22.48 17.94 -1.95
C ASP A 445 23.11 17.64 -0.57
N LYS A 446 23.28 18.68 0.24
CA LYS A 446 23.85 18.62 1.58
C LYS A 446 22.82 18.40 2.69
N GLU A 447 21.52 18.39 2.37
CA GLU A 447 20.46 18.28 3.38
C GLU A 447 20.24 16.85 3.86
N SER A 448 20.72 15.82 3.15
CA SER A 448 20.64 14.45 3.63
C SER A 448 21.80 14.12 4.57
N ALA A 449 21.53 13.97 5.84
CA ALA A 449 22.53 13.79 6.93
C ALA A 449 23.38 12.50 6.83
N GLU A 450 23.09 11.56 5.94
CA GLU A 450 23.76 10.24 5.92
C GLU A 450 24.70 10.02 4.72
N SER A 451 24.49 10.67 3.58
CA SER A 451 25.45 10.65 2.46
C SER A 451 25.10 11.73 1.43
N PRO A 452 26.07 12.54 0.97
CA PRO A 452 25.81 13.54 -0.05
C PRO A 452 25.34 12.87 -1.34
N ARG A 453 24.25 13.37 -1.93
CA ARG A 453 23.77 12.96 -3.24
C ARG A 453 24.09 14.05 -4.27
N PHE A 454 24.51 13.61 -5.42
CA PHE A 454 24.83 14.47 -6.56
C PHE A 454 23.73 14.30 -7.60
N TYR A 455 23.19 15.42 -8.09
CA TYR A 455 22.15 15.45 -9.12
C TYR A 455 22.68 16.11 -10.37
N ALA A 456 22.25 15.62 -11.52
CA ALA A 456 22.57 16.21 -12.81
C ALA A 456 21.42 16.05 -13.79
N HIS A 457 21.24 17.05 -14.66
CA HIS A 457 20.34 16.97 -15.80
C HIS A 457 21.16 16.87 -17.08
N ILE A 458 21.10 15.71 -17.74
CA ILE A 458 21.90 15.34 -18.89
C ILE A 458 21.00 15.24 -20.13
N ILE A 459 21.41 15.89 -21.19
CA ILE A 459 20.75 15.78 -22.50
C ILE A 459 21.70 15.06 -23.45
N VAL A 460 21.27 13.91 -23.97
CA VAL A 460 22.01 13.09 -24.93
C VAL A 460 21.35 13.24 -26.30
N VAL A 461 22.14 13.67 -27.28
CA VAL A 461 21.66 13.90 -28.64
C VAL A 461 22.44 13.02 -29.60
N ARG A 462 21.73 12.25 -30.42
CA ARG A 462 22.29 11.50 -31.55
C ARG A 462 21.56 11.89 -32.85
N TYR A 463 22.35 12.18 -33.88
CA TYR A 463 21.80 12.41 -35.21
C TYR A 463 21.57 11.08 -35.91
N ALA A 464 20.44 10.97 -36.60
CA ALA A 464 20.16 9.82 -37.46
C ALA A 464 21.12 9.88 -38.66
N ILE A 465 21.86 8.81 -38.90
CA ILE A 465 22.80 8.66 -40.00
C ILE A 465 22.09 8.03 -41.22
#